data_1268a3378bfc52707edb34399f48a53e
#
_entry.id   1268a3378bfc52707edb34399f48a53e
#
_cell.length_a   1.000
_cell.length_b   1.000
_cell.length_c   1.000
_cell.angle_alpha   90.00
_cell.angle_beta   90.00
_cell.angle_gamma   90.00
#
_symmetry.space_group_name_H-M   'P 1'
#
loop_
_entity.id
_entity.type
_entity.pdbx_description
1 polymer ?
#
loop_
_entity_poly.entity_id
_entity_poly.type
_entity_poly.pdbx_seq_one_letter_code
_entity_poly.pdbx_strand_id
1 'polypeptide(L)'
;NHKELKQIRQFPIFRLGKNKGGFQAIVNDERLQPHVNLAGRTIGYLNESETGEREGRVGLEATFENQLKGECGQGIKRMMSGTWMVITRKEPVDGHDVVTTIDVDYQDIVQHALKKQMEKSEATHGTAILMEVKTGDIKAIANLARKDGVYIENQNFAISGAGEPGSVIKAATMIALLEDGCVTPYDTIDLGTSGRYKFYD
;
A
#
# COMPACT_ATOMS: atom_id res chain seq x y z
N ASN A 1 -25.93 3.65 4.85
CA ASN A 1 -25.48 3.61 3.45
C ASN A 1 -26.46 4.40 2.56
N HIS A 2 -26.18 4.54 1.25
CA HIS A 2 -26.99 5.33 0.32
C HIS A 2 -28.46 4.81 0.22
N LYS A 3 -28.67 3.51 0.27
CA LYS A 3 -30.01 2.90 0.20
C LYS A 3 -30.84 3.25 1.43
N GLU A 4 -30.27 3.17 2.61
CA GLU A 4 -30.91 3.54 3.88
C GLU A 4 -31.24 5.03 3.93
N LEU A 5 -30.32 5.89 3.50
CA LEU A 5 -30.54 7.32 3.39
C LEU A 5 -31.72 7.65 2.50
N LYS A 6 -31.87 6.96 1.36
CA LYS A 6 -32.99 7.13 0.45
C LYS A 6 -34.32 6.72 1.10
N GLN A 7 -34.33 5.65 1.90
CA GLN A 7 -35.54 5.21 2.64
C GLN A 7 -35.90 6.22 3.75
N ILE A 8 -34.92 6.68 4.53
CA ILE A 8 -35.13 7.65 5.61
C ILE A 8 -35.71 8.96 5.06
N ARG A 9 -35.26 9.42 3.90
CA ARG A 9 -35.78 10.63 3.24
C ARG A 9 -37.25 10.51 2.81
N GLN A 10 -37.81 9.30 2.77
CA GLN A 10 -39.22 9.08 2.43
C GLN A 10 -40.17 9.17 3.63
N PHE A 11 -39.63 9.18 4.86
CA PHE A 11 -40.47 9.29 6.06
C PHE A 11 -41.21 10.64 6.10
N PRO A 12 -42.44 10.65 6.59
CA PRO A 12 -43.34 11.80 6.50
C PRO A 12 -42.77 13.14 7.00
N ILE A 13 -41.99 13.09 8.10
CA ILE A 13 -41.35 14.28 8.68
C ILE A 13 -40.06 14.58 7.93
N PHE A 14 -39.21 13.59 7.68
CA PHE A 14 -37.86 13.79 7.09
C PHE A 14 -37.91 14.18 5.60
N ARG A 15 -38.98 13.82 4.88
CA ARG A 15 -39.17 14.25 3.49
C ARG A 15 -39.31 15.78 3.35
N LEU A 16 -39.63 16.48 4.45
CA LEU A 16 -39.75 17.96 4.46
C LEU A 16 -38.39 18.67 4.48
N GLY A 17 -37.28 17.90 4.50
CA GLY A 17 -35.92 18.41 4.44
C GLY A 17 -35.43 19.11 5.70
N LYS A 18 -34.29 19.78 5.62
CA LYS A 18 -33.58 20.35 6.75
C LYS A 18 -34.41 21.38 7.55
N ASN A 19 -35.09 22.28 6.87
CA ASN A 19 -35.71 23.45 7.50
C ASN A 19 -37.08 23.15 8.16
N LYS A 20 -37.84 22.19 7.59
CA LYS A 20 -39.18 21.85 8.09
C LYS A 20 -39.21 20.47 8.75
N GLY A 21 -38.38 19.53 8.31
CA GLY A 21 -38.34 18.17 8.83
C GLY A 21 -37.18 17.93 9.81
N GLY A 22 -36.28 18.91 9.98
CA GLY A 22 -35.13 18.78 10.89
C GLY A 22 -34.08 17.75 10.46
N PHE A 23 -34.24 17.14 9.27
CA PHE A 23 -33.34 16.08 8.80
C PHE A 23 -32.19 16.64 7.96
N GLN A 24 -30.98 16.45 8.44
CA GLN A 24 -29.76 16.77 7.72
C GLN A 24 -28.88 15.51 7.64
N ALA A 25 -28.56 15.05 6.44
CA ALA A 25 -27.57 14.02 6.23
C ALA A 25 -26.19 14.67 6.10
N ILE A 26 -25.25 14.17 6.87
CA ILE A 26 -23.82 14.48 6.73
C ILE A 26 -23.18 13.26 6.07
N VAL A 27 -22.58 13.45 4.92
CA VAL A 27 -21.82 12.41 4.24
C VAL A 27 -20.42 12.43 4.83
N ASN A 28 -19.99 11.30 5.33
CA ASN A 28 -18.62 11.08 5.76
C ASN A 28 -18.03 9.97 4.88
N ASP A 29 -17.00 10.30 4.14
CA ASP A 29 -16.28 9.33 3.31
C ASP A 29 -15.25 8.63 4.18
N GLU A 30 -15.33 7.31 4.26
CA GLU A 30 -14.45 6.50 5.07
C GLU A 30 -13.61 5.58 4.16
N ARG A 31 -12.31 5.52 4.42
CA ARG A 31 -11.41 4.60 3.74
C ARG A 31 -11.64 3.19 4.25
N LEU A 32 -12.13 2.32 3.41
CA LEU A 32 -12.28 0.90 3.74
C LEU A 32 -10.97 0.16 3.48
N GLN A 33 -10.53 -0.58 4.49
CA GLN A 33 -9.40 -1.51 4.39
C GLN A 33 -9.92 -2.92 4.67
N PRO A 34 -10.40 -3.65 3.65
CA PRO A 34 -11.03 -4.96 3.84
C PRO A 34 -10.06 -6.01 4.42
N HIS A 35 -8.78 -5.86 4.15
CA HIS A 35 -7.71 -6.74 4.64
C HIS A 35 -6.82 -5.99 5.63
N VAL A 36 -7.36 -5.77 6.83
CA VAL A 36 -6.64 -5.07 7.91
C VAL A 36 -5.34 -5.82 8.23
N ASN A 37 -4.24 -5.10 8.30
CA ASN A 37 -2.89 -5.58 8.61
C ASN A 37 -2.17 -6.39 7.51
N LEU A 38 -2.69 -6.46 6.28
CA LEU A 38 -1.96 -7.05 5.16
C LEU A 38 -1.37 -5.98 4.26
N ALA A 39 -0.05 -6.02 4.04
CA ALA A 39 0.70 -5.11 3.18
C ALA A 39 0.44 -3.61 3.45
N GLY A 40 0.11 -3.25 4.71
CA GLY A 40 -0.36 -1.91 5.07
C GLY A 40 0.65 -0.80 4.73
N ARG A 41 1.95 -1.07 4.82
CA ARG A 41 2.99 -0.11 4.44
C ARG A 41 3.27 -0.07 2.95
N THR A 42 3.00 -1.15 2.26
CA THR A 42 3.12 -1.22 0.80
C THR A 42 1.93 -0.51 0.13
N ILE A 43 0.72 -0.81 0.55
CA ILE A 43 -0.49 -0.11 0.09
C ILE A 43 -0.46 1.34 0.54
N GLY A 44 -0.22 1.58 1.81
CA GLY A 44 -0.18 2.90 2.39
C GLY A 44 -1.47 3.31 3.11
N TYR A 45 -1.50 4.54 3.54
CA TYR A 45 -2.63 5.16 4.21
C TYR A 45 -2.74 6.64 3.87
N LEU A 46 -3.94 7.16 4.05
CA LEU A 46 -4.24 8.58 3.88
C LEU A 46 -4.14 9.28 5.23
N ASN A 47 -3.56 10.46 5.23
CA ASN A 47 -3.65 11.40 6.35
C ASN A 47 -4.60 12.53 5.97
N GLU A 48 -5.31 13.03 6.96
CA GLU A 48 -6.10 14.25 6.82
C GLU A 48 -5.20 15.46 7.11
N SER A 49 -5.13 16.38 6.14
CA SER A 49 -4.39 17.62 6.32
C SER A 49 -5.19 18.60 7.19
N GLU A 50 -4.55 19.68 7.65
CA GLU A 50 -5.21 20.75 8.41
C GLU A 50 -6.37 21.40 7.64
N THR A 51 -6.36 21.29 6.32
CA THR A 51 -7.42 21.77 5.42
C THR A 51 -8.60 20.81 5.28
N GLY A 52 -8.52 19.61 5.88
CA GLY A 52 -9.51 18.54 5.75
C GLY A 52 -9.38 17.74 4.47
N GLU A 53 -8.34 17.96 3.67
CA GLU A 53 -8.03 17.15 2.50
C GLU A 53 -7.27 15.88 2.93
N ARG A 54 -7.56 14.78 2.28
CA ARG A 54 -6.88 13.51 2.50
C ARG A 54 -5.76 13.34 1.49
N GLU A 55 -4.57 13.05 1.96
CA GLU A 55 -3.37 12.87 1.16
C GLU A 55 -2.68 11.55 1.47
N GLY A 56 -2.17 10.87 0.44
CA GLY A 56 -1.36 9.66 0.57
C GLY A 56 -0.03 9.97 1.23
N ARG A 57 0.32 9.24 2.30
CA ARG A 57 1.56 9.50 3.05
C ARG A 57 2.67 8.50 2.76
N VAL A 58 2.32 7.28 2.48
CA VAL A 58 3.29 6.19 2.23
C VAL A 58 2.74 5.22 1.21
N GLY A 59 3.61 4.39 0.65
CA GLY A 59 3.26 3.28 -0.22
C GLY A 59 2.63 3.71 -1.54
N LEU A 60 1.77 2.88 -2.06
CA LEU A 60 1.08 3.13 -3.32
C LEU A 60 0.16 4.34 -3.26
N GLU A 61 -0.49 4.60 -2.11
CA GLU A 61 -1.34 5.77 -1.90
C GLU A 61 -0.55 7.07 -2.12
N ALA A 62 0.69 7.16 -1.62
CA ALA A 62 1.53 8.32 -1.84
C ALA A 62 2.11 8.40 -3.26
N THR A 63 2.52 7.25 -3.81
CA THR A 63 3.15 7.20 -5.13
C THR A 63 2.17 7.53 -6.24
N PHE A 64 0.94 7.08 -6.11
CA PHE A 64 -0.13 7.26 -7.11
C PHE A 64 -1.19 8.29 -6.68
N GLU A 65 -0.87 9.20 -5.76
CA GLU A 65 -1.77 10.24 -5.25
C GLU A 65 -2.49 10.99 -6.37
N ASN A 66 -1.74 11.44 -7.38
CA ASN A 66 -2.30 12.22 -8.49
C ASN A 66 -3.29 11.43 -9.35
N GLN A 67 -3.11 10.11 -9.44
CA GLN A 67 -4.01 9.24 -10.19
C GLN A 67 -5.25 8.86 -9.36
N LEU A 68 -5.05 8.61 -8.06
CA LEU A 68 -6.10 8.15 -7.14
C LEU A 68 -7.06 9.27 -6.71
N LYS A 69 -6.54 10.49 -6.54
CA LYS A 69 -7.30 11.61 -5.94
C LYS A 69 -8.40 12.14 -6.84
N GLY A 70 -8.23 12.10 -8.17
CA GLY A 70 -9.14 12.76 -9.12
C GLY A 70 -9.09 14.28 -9.03
N GLU A 71 -10.12 14.95 -9.54
CA GLU A 71 -10.22 16.41 -9.51
C GLU A 71 -11.50 16.87 -8.82
N CYS A 72 -11.36 17.76 -7.85
CA CYS A 72 -12.51 18.33 -7.17
C CYS A 72 -13.34 19.20 -8.10
N GLY A 73 -14.65 19.03 -8.07
CA GLY A 73 -15.61 19.91 -8.72
C GLY A 73 -15.64 21.30 -8.06
N GLN A 74 -16.03 22.31 -8.82
CA GLN A 74 -16.21 23.66 -8.34
C GLN A 74 -17.65 24.12 -8.52
N GLY A 75 -18.24 24.69 -7.48
CA GLY A 75 -19.59 25.21 -7.50
C GLY A 75 -19.73 26.55 -6.77
N ILE A 76 -20.69 27.33 -7.20
CA ILE A 76 -21.04 28.58 -6.54
C ILE A 76 -22.39 28.41 -5.86
N LYS A 77 -22.46 28.72 -4.56
CA LYS A 77 -23.75 28.84 -3.86
C LYS A 77 -24.39 30.17 -4.25
N ARG A 78 -25.60 30.10 -4.79
CA ARG A 78 -26.40 31.27 -5.14
C ARG A 78 -27.80 31.13 -4.56
N MET A 79 -28.32 32.24 -4.05
CA MET A 79 -29.71 32.26 -3.59
C MET A 79 -30.63 32.51 -4.81
N MET A 80 -31.54 31.56 -5.03
CA MET A 80 -32.55 31.68 -6.09
C MET A 80 -33.92 31.39 -5.45
N SER A 81 -34.85 32.35 -5.63
CA SER A 81 -36.22 32.22 -5.09
C SER A 81 -36.29 31.86 -3.60
N GLY A 82 -35.41 32.45 -2.77
CA GLY A 82 -35.36 32.20 -1.34
C GLY A 82 -34.68 30.88 -0.90
N THR A 83 -34.12 30.12 -1.84
CA THR A 83 -33.42 28.87 -1.54
C THR A 83 -31.98 28.93 -2.06
N TRP A 84 -31.04 28.43 -1.24
CA TRP A 84 -29.66 28.30 -1.65
C TRP A 84 -29.50 27.11 -2.62
N MET A 85 -29.05 27.39 -3.83
CA MET A 85 -28.72 26.39 -4.85
C MET A 85 -27.21 26.42 -5.13
N VAL A 86 -26.64 25.25 -5.40
CA VAL A 86 -25.27 25.12 -5.88
C VAL A 86 -25.32 25.06 -7.41
N ILE A 87 -24.67 26.01 -8.05
CA ILE A 87 -24.48 26.02 -9.50
C ILE A 87 -23.08 25.47 -9.75
N THR A 88 -23.00 24.29 -10.35
CA THR A 88 -21.73 23.66 -10.70
C THR A 88 -21.06 24.46 -11.83
N ARG A 89 -19.80 24.83 -11.63
CA ARG A 89 -18.95 25.45 -12.65
C ARG A 89 -18.02 24.46 -13.32
N LYS A 90 -17.50 23.51 -12.53
CA LYS A 90 -16.67 22.40 -12.99
C LYS A 90 -17.18 21.13 -12.34
N GLU A 91 -17.50 20.14 -13.13
CA GLU A 91 -17.86 18.82 -12.61
C GLU A 91 -16.62 18.15 -11.98
N PRO A 92 -16.80 17.37 -10.90
CA PRO A 92 -15.71 16.57 -10.36
C PRO A 92 -15.32 15.48 -11.36
N VAL A 93 -14.05 15.12 -11.36
CA VAL A 93 -13.53 13.98 -12.12
C VAL A 93 -13.04 12.94 -11.14
N ASP A 94 -13.58 11.73 -11.21
CA ASP A 94 -13.17 10.64 -10.35
C ASP A 94 -11.71 10.25 -10.62
N GLY A 95 -11.02 9.79 -9.58
CA GLY A 95 -9.68 9.24 -9.71
C GLY A 95 -9.68 7.90 -10.42
N HIS A 96 -8.50 7.42 -10.73
CA HIS A 96 -8.28 6.12 -11.34
C HIS A 96 -8.01 5.05 -10.29
N ASP A 97 -8.34 3.80 -10.60
CA ASP A 97 -7.97 2.66 -9.79
C ASP A 97 -6.52 2.23 -10.07
N VAL A 98 -5.82 1.77 -9.04
CA VAL A 98 -4.51 1.15 -9.18
C VAL A 98 -4.65 -0.35 -8.91
N VAL A 99 -4.37 -1.14 -9.93
CA VAL A 99 -4.38 -2.61 -9.84
C VAL A 99 -2.96 -3.10 -9.57
N THR A 100 -2.79 -3.84 -8.49
CA THR A 100 -1.50 -4.40 -8.09
C THR A 100 -1.39 -5.88 -8.46
N THR A 101 -0.17 -6.40 -8.47
CA THR A 101 0.10 -7.83 -8.67
C THR A 101 0.07 -8.62 -7.35
N ILE A 102 -0.16 -7.92 -6.22
CA ILE A 102 -0.24 -8.55 -4.90
C ILE A 102 -1.49 -9.42 -4.83
N ASP A 103 -1.29 -10.68 -4.44
CA ASP A 103 -2.34 -11.65 -4.19
C ASP A 103 -2.59 -11.75 -2.68
N VAL A 104 -3.85 -11.63 -2.29
CA VAL A 104 -4.23 -11.55 -0.86
C VAL A 104 -3.93 -12.86 -0.13
N ASP A 105 -4.16 -14.00 -0.77
CA ASP A 105 -3.94 -15.32 -0.17
C ASP A 105 -2.43 -15.56 0.03
N TYR A 106 -1.62 -15.26 -0.97
CA TYR A 106 -0.16 -15.33 -0.83
C TYR A 106 0.36 -14.32 0.20
N GLN A 107 -0.17 -13.11 0.24
CA GLN A 107 0.22 -12.09 1.22
C GLN A 107 -0.03 -12.58 2.65
N ASP A 108 -1.20 -13.18 2.93
CA ASP A 108 -1.55 -13.72 4.24
C ASP A 108 -0.61 -14.87 4.64
N ILE A 109 -0.38 -15.81 3.73
CA ILE A 109 0.53 -16.95 3.97
C ILE A 109 1.95 -16.46 4.28
N VAL A 110 2.49 -15.55 3.47
CA VAL A 110 3.85 -15.03 3.62
C VAL A 110 4.00 -14.25 4.92
N GLN A 111 3.02 -13.42 5.27
CA GLN A 111 3.03 -12.64 6.50
C GLN A 111 2.96 -13.52 7.75
N HIS A 112 2.12 -14.55 7.74
CA HIS A 112 2.04 -15.53 8.84
C HIS A 112 3.33 -16.34 8.97
N ALA A 113 3.92 -16.78 7.86
CA ALA A 113 5.18 -17.51 7.87
C ALA A 113 6.33 -16.66 8.42
N LEU A 114 6.41 -15.39 7.97
CA LEU A 114 7.38 -14.43 8.48
C LEU A 114 7.22 -14.21 9.99
N LYS A 115 5.99 -13.93 10.44
CA LYS A 115 5.69 -13.74 11.87
C LYS A 115 6.12 -14.93 12.72
N LYS A 116 5.74 -16.13 12.31
CA LYS A 116 6.11 -17.38 12.99
C LYS A 116 7.63 -17.57 13.09
N GLN A 117 8.35 -17.26 12.01
CA GLN A 117 9.81 -17.36 12.01
C GLN A 117 10.44 -16.30 12.90
N MET A 118 9.94 -15.08 12.91
CA MET A 118 10.43 -14.00 13.76
C MET A 118 10.19 -14.28 15.24
N GLU A 119 9.03 -14.83 15.60
CA GLU A 119 8.73 -15.28 16.96
C GLU A 119 9.72 -16.37 17.43
N LYS A 120 10.04 -17.33 16.55
CA LYS A 120 10.99 -18.40 16.85
C LYS A 120 12.43 -17.91 17.02
N SER A 121 12.84 -16.93 16.21
CA SER A 121 14.21 -16.38 16.21
C SER A 121 14.38 -15.15 17.09
N GLU A 122 13.30 -14.68 17.74
CA GLU A 122 13.25 -13.43 18.52
C GLU A 122 13.78 -12.21 17.74
N ALA A 123 13.61 -12.22 16.41
CA ALA A 123 14.10 -11.17 15.54
C ALA A 123 13.41 -9.82 15.83
N THR A 124 14.16 -8.74 15.74
CA THR A 124 13.63 -7.37 15.95
C THR A 124 12.84 -6.86 14.75
N HIS A 125 13.24 -7.23 13.54
CA HIS A 125 12.54 -6.92 12.30
C HIS A 125 12.83 -8.00 11.25
N GLY A 126 11.99 -8.07 10.23
CA GLY A 126 12.14 -9.00 9.12
C GLY A 126 11.29 -8.61 7.95
N THR A 127 11.68 -9.08 6.78
CA THR A 127 10.95 -8.90 5.53
C THR A 127 10.95 -10.19 4.73
N ALA A 128 9.88 -10.40 3.96
CA ALA A 128 9.76 -11.51 3.02
C ALA A 128 9.05 -11.02 1.76
N ILE A 129 9.60 -11.38 0.60
CA ILE A 129 9.03 -11.06 -0.71
C ILE A 129 8.79 -12.36 -1.45
N LEU A 130 7.60 -12.51 -2.01
CA LEU A 130 7.27 -13.58 -2.95
C LEU A 130 7.13 -13.00 -4.34
N MET A 131 7.98 -13.45 -5.26
CA MET A 131 8.01 -13.01 -6.64
C MET A 131 7.76 -14.17 -7.59
N GLU A 132 6.94 -13.96 -8.59
CA GLU A 132 6.78 -14.91 -9.69
C GLU A 132 7.98 -14.83 -10.62
N VAL A 133 8.76 -15.90 -10.72
CA VAL A 133 10.01 -15.93 -11.47
C VAL A 133 9.82 -15.62 -12.96
N LYS A 134 8.71 -16.05 -13.54
CA LYS A 134 8.45 -15.92 -14.97
C LYS A 134 8.14 -14.48 -15.40
N THR A 135 7.41 -13.73 -14.57
CA THR A 135 6.91 -12.40 -14.90
C THR A 135 7.65 -11.29 -14.15
N GLY A 136 8.26 -11.62 -13.02
CA GLY A 136 8.83 -10.64 -12.08
C GLY A 136 7.79 -9.98 -11.18
N ASP A 137 6.53 -10.42 -11.23
CA ASP A 137 5.46 -9.86 -10.41
C ASP A 137 5.68 -10.13 -8.93
N ILE A 138 5.56 -9.10 -8.11
CA ILE A 138 5.52 -9.25 -6.66
C ILE A 138 4.11 -9.71 -6.25
N LYS A 139 4.02 -10.96 -5.79
CA LYS A 139 2.76 -11.56 -5.32
C LYS A 139 2.50 -11.32 -3.84
N ALA A 140 3.57 -11.16 -3.05
CA ALA A 140 3.46 -10.78 -1.65
C ALA A 140 4.69 -10.02 -1.19
N ILE A 141 4.50 -9.08 -0.27
CA ILE A 141 5.56 -8.31 0.39
C ILE A 141 5.18 -8.08 1.85
N ALA A 142 5.82 -8.81 2.75
CA ALA A 142 5.54 -8.74 4.18
C ALA A 142 6.72 -8.10 4.91
N ASN A 143 6.40 -7.17 5.80
CA ASN A 143 7.36 -6.45 6.60
C ASN A 143 6.88 -6.41 8.05
N LEU A 144 7.66 -6.89 8.98
CA LEU A 144 7.30 -6.90 10.39
C LEU A 144 8.44 -6.35 11.24
N ALA A 145 8.09 -5.61 12.28
CA ALA A 145 9.00 -5.19 13.33
C ALA A 145 8.38 -5.43 14.70
N ARG A 146 9.23 -5.75 15.68
CA ARG A 146 8.82 -5.93 17.06
C ARG A 146 8.71 -4.56 17.74
N LYS A 147 7.50 -4.24 18.22
CA LYS A 147 7.22 -3.06 19.01
C LYS A 147 6.40 -3.46 20.23
N ASP A 148 6.88 -3.13 21.42
CA ASP A 148 6.21 -3.44 22.69
C ASP A 148 5.80 -4.92 22.84
N GLY A 149 6.65 -5.82 22.33
CA GLY A 149 6.43 -7.26 22.37
C GLY A 149 5.51 -7.82 21.28
N VAL A 150 4.95 -6.97 20.42
CA VAL A 150 4.06 -7.36 19.31
C VAL A 150 4.73 -7.10 17.97
N TYR A 151 4.53 -7.99 17.00
CA TYR A 151 4.99 -7.79 15.63
C TYR A 151 3.96 -7.01 14.83
N ILE A 152 4.36 -5.84 14.34
CA ILE A 152 3.52 -4.94 13.55
C ILE A 152 4.24 -4.52 12.27
N GLU A 153 3.49 -4.14 11.25
CA GLU A 153 4.01 -3.53 10.03
C GLU A 153 4.11 -2.00 10.22
N ASN A 154 5.32 -1.52 10.56
CA ASN A 154 5.59 -0.09 10.80
C ASN A 154 6.46 0.55 9.72
N GLN A 155 7.23 -0.23 8.97
CA GLN A 155 8.14 0.20 7.93
C GLN A 155 8.22 -0.86 6.83
N ASN A 156 8.43 -0.44 5.59
CA ASN A 156 8.70 -1.35 4.48
C ASN A 156 10.22 -1.59 4.40
N PHE A 157 10.71 -2.58 5.16
CA PHE A 157 12.12 -2.92 5.20
C PHE A 157 12.66 -3.46 3.88
N ALA A 158 11.76 -4.01 3.04
CA ALA A 158 12.14 -4.56 1.74
C ALA A 158 12.72 -3.51 0.78
N ILE A 159 12.28 -2.24 0.90
CA ILE A 159 12.70 -1.14 0.04
C ILE A 159 13.40 -0.01 0.77
N SER A 160 13.20 0.14 2.06
CA SER A 160 13.82 1.22 2.86
C SER A 160 14.86 0.72 3.84
N GLY A 161 15.02 -0.59 4.00
CA GLY A 161 16.04 -1.17 4.86
C GLY A 161 17.41 -1.08 4.22
N ALA A 162 18.41 -0.64 4.98
CA ALA A 162 19.81 -0.71 4.61
C ALA A 162 20.56 -1.55 5.65
N GLY A 163 21.37 -2.49 5.19
CA GLY A 163 22.15 -3.36 6.06
C GLY A 163 23.25 -4.08 5.26
N GLU A 164 24.13 -4.74 5.97
CA GLU A 164 25.17 -5.56 5.34
C GLU A 164 24.52 -6.80 4.69
N PRO A 165 24.60 -6.94 3.35
CA PRO A 165 23.91 -8.01 2.66
C PRO A 165 24.54 -9.38 2.89
N GLY A 166 25.77 -9.43 3.38
CA GLY A 166 26.51 -10.67 3.54
C GLY A 166 26.60 -11.45 2.22
N SER A 167 26.52 -12.83 2.30
CA SER A 167 26.60 -13.68 1.10
C SER A 167 25.44 -13.48 0.11
N VAL A 168 24.38 -12.74 0.46
CA VAL A 168 23.27 -12.46 -0.45
C VAL A 168 23.73 -11.63 -1.65
N ILE A 169 24.75 -10.77 -1.47
CA ILE A 169 25.33 -9.98 -2.56
C ILE A 169 25.90 -10.85 -3.70
N LYS A 170 26.28 -12.09 -3.42
CA LYS A 170 26.81 -13.01 -4.43
C LYS A 170 25.80 -13.33 -5.53
N ALA A 171 24.50 -13.32 -5.20
CA ALA A 171 23.45 -13.50 -6.20
C ALA A 171 23.43 -12.32 -7.18
N ALA A 172 23.52 -11.09 -6.68
CA ALA A 172 23.60 -9.89 -7.52
C ALA A 172 24.87 -9.88 -8.37
N THR A 173 26.01 -10.25 -7.79
CA THR A 173 27.28 -10.39 -8.51
C THR A 173 27.17 -11.42 -9.64
N MET A 174 26.56 -12.58 -9.39
CA MET A 174 26.40 -13.61 -10.41
C MET A 174 25.47 -13.13 -11.53
N ILE A 175 24.37 -12.45 -11.21
CA ILE A 175 23.46 -11.88 -12.21
C ILE A 175 24.23 -10.91 -13.11
N ALA A 176 24.99 -9.99 -12.54
CA ALA A 176 25.79 -9.03 -13.31
C ALA A 176 26.81 -9.72 -14.21
N LEU A 177 27.54 -10.72 -13.71
CA LEU A 177 28.53 -11.47 -14.50
C LEU A 177 27.89 -12.25 -15.67
N LEU A 178 26.70 -12.80 -15.48
CA LEU A 178 25.94 -13.49 -16.53
C LEU A 178 25.40 -12.50 -17.57
N GLU A 179 24.91 -11.34 -17.14
CA GLU A 179 24.37 -10.29 -18.00
C GLU A 179 25.45 -9.67 -18.89
N ASP A 180 26.63 -9.41 -18.29
CA ASP A 180 27.80 -8.89 -19.02
C ASP A 180 28.48 -9.94 -19.90
N GLY A 181 28.04 -11.19 -19.87
CA GLY A 181 28.62 -12.30 -20.63
C GLY A 181 30.02 -12.70 -20.19
N CYS A 182 30.44 -12.29 -18.99
CA CYS A 182 31.77 -12.62 -18.44
C CYS A 182 31.90 -14.10 -18.07
N VAL A 183 30.75 -14.72 -17.69
CA VAL A 183 30.66 -16.13 -17.30
C VAL A 183 29.40 -16.76 -17.86
N THR A 184 29.39 -18.08 -17.95
CA THR A 184 28.20 -18.88 -18.24
C THR A 184 27.91 -19.84 -17.06
N PRO A 185 26.69 -20.38 -16.94
CA PRO A 185 26.36 -21.35 -15.87
C PRO A 185 27.17 -22.66 -15.98
N TYR A 186 27.84 -22.89 -17.09
CA TYR A 186 28.61 -24.11 -17.40
C TYR A 186 30.12 -23.94 -17.29
N ASP A 187 30.59 -22.74 -16.98
CA ASP A 187 32.00 -22.46 -16.82
C ASP A 187 32.59 -23.18 -15.62
N THR A 188 33.78 -23.71 -15.80
CA THR A 188 34.49 -24.42 -14.75
C THR A 188 35.52 -23.50 -14.12
N ILE A 189 35.48 -23.39 -12.79
CA ILE A 189 36.46 -22.60 -12.03
C ILE A 189 37.49 -23.55 -11.41
N ASP A 190 38.75 -23.33 -11.70
CA ASP A 190 39.85 -24.07 -11.07
C ASP A 190 40.05 -23.55 -9.64
N LEU A 191 39.74 -24.39 -8.66
CA LEU A 191 39.93 -24.07 -7.24
C LEU A 191 41.33 -24.38 -6.72
N GLY A 192 42.25 -24.81 -7.63
CA GLY A 192 43.61 -25.20 -7.28
C GLY A 192 43.65 -26.58 -6.58
N THR A 193 44.84 -27.15 -6.54
CA THR A 193 45.09 -28.51 -6.01
C THR A 193 45.19 -28.55 -4.46
N SER A 194 45.42 -27.42 -3.81
CA SER A 194 45.69 -27.37 -2.37
C SER A 194 44.46 -27.23 -1.50
N GLY A 195 43.29 -26.88 -2.04
CA GLY A 195 42.05 -26.59 -1.30
C GLY A 195 42.18 -25.43 -0.31
N ARG A 196 43.25 -24.66 -0.37
CA ARG A 196 43.52 -23.50 0.47
C ARG A 196 43.59 -22.22 -0.36
N TYR A 197 42.66 -21.33 -0.18
CA TYR A 197 42.67 -19.98 -0.74
C TYR A 197 43.09 -18.99 0.32
N LYS A 198 43.99 -18.07 0.04
CA LYS A 198 44.25 -16.88 0.87
C LYS A 198 43.51 -15.72 0.24
N PHE A 199 42.54 -15.18 0.98
CA PHE A 199 41.97 -13.88 0.66
C PHE A 199 42.82 -12.82 1.32
N TYR A 200 43.08 -11.77 0.57
CA TYR A 200 43.74 -10.56 1.06
C TYR A 200 42.66 -9.47 1.01
N ASP A 201 42.42 -8.82 2.14
CA ASP A 201 41.57 -7.63 2.25
C ASP A 201 42.29 -6.41 1.68
#